data_bca81f2cd597a0134226d74849d89f61
#
_entry.id   bca81f2cd597a0134226d74849d89f61
#
_cell.length_a   1.000
_cell.length_b   1.000
_cell.length_c   1.000
_cell.angle_alpha   90.00
_cell.angle_beta   90.00
_cell.angle_gamma   90.00
#
_symmetry.space_group_name_H-M   'P 1'
#
loop_
_entity.id
_entity.type
_entity.pdbx_description
1 polymer ?
#
loop_
_entity_poly.entity_id
_entity_poly.type
_entity_poly.pdbx_seq_one_letter_code
_entity_poly.pdbx_strand_id
1 'polypeptide(L)'
;DIAGNAAAGVDYANSLAPTKFTIDTTAPVISVAYDNNSASNGNYYNNKRTATVTITEHNFDTSRIALSMTAQDAGKSVAAPAFGSWSDNGDIHTATLSFDADATYTWSLAYTDKAGNKAKDLAKQEFCIDTTKPVVTINGVTPGSVNNNSGNMSFVIECTDTNLEYFSPVLTVEVYENSRFVRKTITGNVISISNGQRVEFRNLNEDGVYSLTCHAQDKAGNSYETVNIID
;
A
#
# COMPACT_ATOMS: atom_id res chain seq x y z
N ASP A 1 -21.55 28.92 65.27
CA ASP A 1 -20.96 30.15 65.83
C ASP A 1 -20.66 29.95 67.32
N ILE A 2 -20.13 30.97 68.04
CA ILE A 2 -19.79 30.96 69.49
C ILE A 2 -21.01 30.71 70.36
N ALA A 3 -22.22 30.94 69.87
CA ALA A 3 -23.48 30.73 70.59
C ALA A 3 -24.02 29.31 70.36
N GLY A 4 -23.31 28.42 69.72
CA GLY A 4 -23.69 27.05 69.43
C GLY A 4 -24.73 26.88 68.29
N ASN A 5 -24.99 27.91 67.51
CA ASN A 5 -25.89 27.83 66.35
C ASN A 5 -25.22 27.11 65.26
N ALA A 6 -25.65 25.87 64.96
CA ALA A 6 -25.27 25.16 63.75
C ALA A 6 -26.02 25.73 62.52
N ALA A 7 -25.36 25.91 61.38
CA ALA A 7 -26.04 26.22 60.16
C ALA A 7 -27.00 25.07 59.82
N ALA A 8 -28.29 25.38 59.70
CA ALA A 8 -29.34 24.37 59.47
C ALA A 8 -29.05 23.71 58.10
N GLY A 9 -28.85 22.39 58.09
CA GLY A 9 -28.76 21.58 56.90
C GLY A 9 -27.33 21.32 56.36
N VAL A 10 -26.26 21.69 57.10
CA VAL A 10 -24.90 21.35 56.70
C VAL A 10 -24.27 20.45 57.77
N ASP A 11 -24.26 19.17 57.53
CA ASP A 11 -23.46 18.22 58.32
C ASP A 11 -21.98 18.33 57.87
N TYR A 12 -21.24 19.18 58.58
CA TYR A 12 -19.82 19.41 58.33
C TYR A 12 -18.95 18.14 58.51
N ALA A 13 -19.44 17.14 59.26
CA ALA A 13 -18.73 15.87 59.42
C ALA A 13 -18.80 14.99 58.14
N ASN A 14 -19.87 15.16 57.34
CA ASN A 14 -20.09 14.39 56.10
C ASN A 14 -20.01 15.23 54.81
N SER A 15 -19.88 16.57 54.87
CA SER A 15 -19.90 17.43 53.69
C SER A 15 -18.54 17.62 53.01
N LEU A 16 -17.45 17.18 53.67
CA LEU A 16 -16.12 17.13 53.08
C LEU A 16 -15.80 15.69 52.71
N ALA A 17 -16.46 15.17 51.66
CA ALA A 17 -15.91 14.03 50.97
C ALA A 17 -14.46 14.38 50.61
N PRO A 18 -13.48 13.49 50.88
CA PRO A 18 -12.09 13.81 50.58
C PRO A 18 -11.96 14.16 49.09
N THR A 19 -11.71 15.44 48.79
CA THR A 19 -11.48 15.89 47.42
C THR A 19 -10.12 15.30 46.99
N LYS A 20 -10.19 14.24 46.21
CA LYS A 20 -8.99 13.67 45.59
C LYS A 20 -8.65 14.46 44.36
N PHE A 21 -7.41 14.84 44.22
CA PHE A 21 -6.87 15.40 43.01
C PHE A 21 -5.55 14.66 42.64
N THR A 22 -5.28 14.56 41.39
CA THR A 22 -4.04 13.93 40.88
C THR A 22 -3.19 15.00 40.24
N ILE A 23 -1.90 14.97 40.51
CA ILE A 23 -0.88 15.72 39.77
C ILE A 23 -0.18 14.74 38.85
N ASP A 24 -0.21 14.99 37.59
CA ASP A 24 0.45 14.19 36.58
C ASP A 24 1.33 15.09 35.69
N THR A 25 2.62 14.82 35.70
CA THR A 25 3.65 15.56 34.93
C THR A 25 4.39 14.64 33.98
N THR A 26 3.93 13.39 33.82
CA THR A 26 4.57 12.40 32.97
C THR A 26 4.00 12.47 31.57
N ALA A 27 4.86 12.66 30.58
CA ALA A 27 4.41 12.64 29.21
C ALA A 27 4.18 11.19 28.71
N PRO A 28 3.09 10.94 27.97
CA PRO A 28 2.83 9.64 27.37
C PRO A 28 3.91 9.24 26.35
N VAL A 29 4.08 7.94 26.13
CA VAL A 29 5.01 7.38 25.14
C VAL A 29 4.23 6.65 24.07
N ILE A 30 4.45 7.00 22.79
CA ILE A 30 3.87 6.33 21.62
C ILE A 30 4.95 5.48 20.96
N SER A 31 4.61 4.23 20.64
CA SER A 31 5.42 3.36 19.80
C SER A 31 4.56 2.61 18.79
N VAL A 32 5.17 2.21 17.66
CA VAL A 32 4.51 1.47 16.58
C VAL A 32 5.40 0.33 16.15
N ALA A 33 4.81 -0.85 16.02
CA ALA A 33 5.44 -2.02 15.43
C ALA A 33 4.58 -2.54 14.28
N TYR A 34 5.20 -3.03 13.22
CA TYR A 34 4.51 -3.63 12.09
C TYR A 34 4.76 -5.13 12.03
N ASP A 35 3.75 -5.90 11.63
CA ASP A 35 3.84 -7.34 11.41
C ASP A 35 4.65 -7.68 10.13
N ASN A 36 4.58 -6.82 9.11
CA ASN A 36 5.30 -6.97 7.86
C ASN A 36 6.27 -5.79 7.64
N ASN A 37 7.57 -6.09 7.58
CA ASN A 37 8.65 -5.14 7.32
C ASN A 37 9.45 -5.48 6.04
N SER A 38 8.92 -6.41 5.22
CA SER A 38 9.57 -6.88 3.99
C SER A 38 9.04 -6.12 2.78
N ALA A 39 9.51 -4.88 2.60
CA ALA A 39 9.25 -4.12 1.39
C ALA A 39 10.04 -4.70 0.20
N SER A 40 9.40 -4.77 -0.97
CA SER A 40 10.05 -5.24 -2.21
C SER A 40 10.93 -4.15 -2.82
N ASN A 41 10.47 -2.91 -2.79
CA ASN A 41 11.20 -1.75 -3.31
C ASN A 41 10.83 -0.52 -2.47
N GLY A 42 11.80 0.02 -1.72
CA GLY A 42 11.58 1.19 -0.86
C GLY A 42 10.43 0.96 0.15
N ASN A 43 9.29 1.56 -0.10
CA ASN A 43 8.10 1.50 0.76
C ASN A 43 6.94 0.70 0.16
N TYR A 44 7.17 -0.13 -0.87
CA TYR A 44 6.13 -0.92 -1.52
C TYR A 44 6.08 -2.35 -0.97
N TYR A 45 4.88 -2.79 -0.61
CA TYR A 45 4.61 -4.11 -0.02
C TYR A 45 3.57 -4.85 -0.86
N ASN A 46 3.85 -6.09 -1.22
CA ASN A 46 2.91 -6.96 -1.95
C ASN A 46 1.99 -7.78 -1.05
N ASN A 47 1.96 -7.47 0.23
CA ASN A 47 1.09 -8.09 1.22
C ASN A 47 0.52 -7.03 2.15
N LYS A 48 -0.63 -7.34 2.73
CA LYS A 48 -1.27 -6.57 3.79
C LYS A 48 -0.30 -6.31 4.94
N ARG A 49 -0.57 -5.23 5.68
CA ARG A 49 0.28 -4.78 6.76
C ARG A 49 -0.57 -4.36 7.95
N THR A 50 -0.16 -4.72 9.14
CA THR A 50 -0.83 -4.31 10.39
C THR A 50 0.15 -3.54 11.26
N ALA A 51 -0.23 -2.35 11.69
CA ALA A 51 0.49 -1.61 12.72
C ALA A 51 -0.14 -1.91 14.09
N THR A 52 0.69 -2.33 15.05
CA THR A 52 0.35 -2.33 16.45
C THR A 52 0.84 -1.04 17.08
N VAL A 53 -0.08 -0.20 17.49
CA VAL A 53 0.20 1.05 18.18
C VAL A 53 0.13 0.79 19.68
N THR A 54 1.14 1.23 20.40
CA THR A 54 1.20 1.16 21.86
C THR A 54 1.33 2.57 22.41
N ILE A 55 0.45 2.92 23.37
CA ILE A 55 0.55 4.14 24.17
C ILE A 55 0.77 3.72 25.62
N THR A 56 1.85 4.20 26.23
CA THR A 56 2.12 3.99 27.65
C THR A 56 1.71 5.25 28.40
N GLU A 57 0.67 5.13 29.20
CA GLU A 57 0.03 6.24 29.91
C GLU A 57 -0.89 5.75 31.04
N HIS A 58 -0.72 6.30 32.25
CA HIS A 58 -1.54 5.91 33.41
C HIS A 58 -2.99 6.42 33.30
N ASN A 59 -3.18 7.64 32.82
CA ASN A 59 -4.48 8.31 32.69
C ASN A 59 -5.01 8.28 31.26
N PHE A 60 -4.89 7.13 30.60
CA PHE A 60 -5.26 6.93 29.20
C PHE A 60 -6.72 7.29 28.90
N ASP A 61 -6.93 7.91 27.75
CA ASP A 61 -8.24 8.28 27.24
C ASP A 61 -8.23 8.27 25.70
N THR A 62 -8.94 7.33 25.12
CA THR A 62 -9.00 7.14 23.65
C THR A 62 -9.52 8.36 22.91
N SER A 63 -10.35 9.20 23.55
CA SER A 63 -10.88 10.43 22.93
C SER A 63 -9.84 11.50 22.67
N ARG A 64 -8.64 11.34 23.23
CA ARG A 64 -7.52 12.27 23.09
C ARG A 64 -6.48 11.85 22.04
N ILE A 65 -6.77 10.77 21.35
CA ILE A 65 -5.96 10.28 20.23
C ILE A 65 -6.29 11.10 18.98
N ALA A 66 -5.29 11.74 18.40
CA ALA A 66 -5.40 12.44 17.11
C ALA A 66 -4.67 11.64 16.04
N LEU A 67 -5.42 10.81 15.30
CA LEU A 67 -4.96 10.08 14.14
C LEU A 67 -5.19 10.93 12.89
N SER A 68 -4.13 11.24 12.15
CA SER A 68 -4.21 11.82 10.81
C SER A 68 -3.85 10.75 9.80
N MET A 69 -4.73 10.47 8.84
CA MET A 69 -4.51 9.41 7.86
C MET A 69 -5.12 9.75 6.51
N THR A 70 -4.38 9.42 5.45
CA THR A 70 -4.87 9.39 4.06
C THR A 70 -4.54 8.06 3.44
N ALA A 71 -5.43 7.58 2.56
CA ALA A 71 -5.23 6.39 1.74
C ALA A 71 -5.69 6.72 0.31
N GLN A 72 -4.82 6.49 -0.68
CA GLN A 72 -5.07 6.81 -2.08
C GLN A 72 -4.55 5.70 -2.99
N ASP A 73 -5.37 5.31 -3.97
CA ASP A 73 -4.98 4.46 -5.09
C ASP A 73 -5.20 5.21 -6.40
N ALA A 74 -4.18 5.29 -7.25
CA ALA A 74 -4.20 6.03 -8.52
C ALA A 74 -4.81 7.45 -8.39
N GLY A 75 -4.55 8.14 -7.28
CA GLY A 75 -5.08 9.47 -6.99
C GLY A 75 -6.54 9.50 -6.52
N LYS A 76 -7.19 8.35 -6.35
CA LYS A 76 -8.54 8.23 -5.78
C LYS A 76 -8.47 7.90 -4.29
N SER A 77 -9.35 8.50 -3.49
CA SER A 77 -9.44 8.19 -2.07
C SER A 77 -9.94 6.76 -1.86
N VAL A 78 -9.24 6.04 -0.98
CA VAL A 78 -9.61 4.71 -0.48
C VAL A 78 -10.02 4.86 0.98
N ALA A 79 -10.87 3.96 1.48
CA ALA A 79 -11.26 3.97 2.89
C ALA A 79 -10.02 3.82 3.80
N ALA A 80 -9.79 4.81 4.63
CA ALA A 80 -8.67 4.79 5.57
C ALA A 80 -8.97 3.82 6.72
N PRO A 81 -7.98 3.04 7.19
CA PRO A 81 -8.14 2.21 8.38
C PRO A 81 -8.45 3.04 9.62
N ALA A 82 -9.21 2.43 10.53
CA ALA A 82 -9.46 2.96 11.87
C ALA A 82 -8.89 2.00 12.91
N PHE A 83 -8.65 2.50 14.11
CA PHE A 83 -8.23 1.65 15.22
C PHE A 83 -9.28 0.57 15.52
N GLY A 84 -8.81 -0.65 15.73
CA GLY A 84 -9.57 -1.68 16.38
C GLY A 84 -9.81 -1.36 17.87
N SER A 85 -10.36 -2.32 18.62
CA SER A 85 -10.53 -2.16 20.06
C SER A 85 -9.19 -2.00 20.77
N TRP A 86 -9.13 -1.09 21.74
CA TRP A 86 -8.00 -0.94 22.62
C TRP A 86 -7.99 -2.06 23.68
N SER A 87 -6.81 -2.57 23.95
CA SER A 87 -6.53 -3.53 25.01
C SER A 87 -5.63 -2.89 26.05
N ASP A 88 -6.00 -3.03 27.32
CA ASP A 88 -5.31 -2.40 28.45
C ASP A 88 -4.58 -3.46 29.31
N ASN A 89 -3.32 -3.19 29.60
CA ASN A 89 -2.52 -3.97 30.55
C ASN A 89 -1.74 -3.00 31.45
N GLY A 90 -2.36 -2.58 32.53
CA GLY A 90 -1.87 -1.50 33.37
C GLY A 90 -1.79 -0.20 32.61
N ASP A 91 -0.61 0.41 32.58
CA ASP A 91 -0.34 1.66 31.84
C ASP A 91 -0.03 1.44 30.35
N ILE A 92 -0.09 0.21 29.86
CA ILE A 92 0.19 -0.13 28.46
C ILE A 92 -1.13 -0.36 27.72
N HIS A 93 -1.40 0.48 26.73
CA HIS A 93 -2.61 0.46 25.92
C HIS A 93 -2.25 0.17 24.47
N THR A 94 -2.87 -0.85 23.89
CA THR A 94 -2.54 -1.30 22.51
C THR A 94 -3.78 -1.35 21.63
N ALA A 95 -3.64 -0.94 20.38
CA ALA A 95 -4.63 -1.15 19.33
C ALA A 95 -3.94 -1.37 17.99
N THR A 96 -4.68 -1.92 17.03
CA THR A 96 -4.17 -2.21 15.69
C THR A 96 -4.83 -1.33 14.63
N LEU A 97 -4.06 -1.05 13.57
CA LEU A 97 -4.50 -0.49 12.31
C LEU A 97 -4.17 -1.49 11.21
N SER A 98 -5.19 -1.99 10.50
CA SER A 98 -5.02 -2.96 9.41
C SER A 98 -5.08 -2.25 8.06
N PHE A 99 -4.01 -2.36 7.28
CA PHE A 99 -3.88 -1.80 5.95
C PHE A 99 -4.10 -2.93 4.93
N ASP A 100 -5.37 -3.10 4.53
CA ASP A 100 -5.84 -4.28 3.77
C ASP A 100 -6.05 -4.00 2.28
N ALA A 101 -6.28 -2.74 1.91
CA ALA A 101 -6.55 -2.34 0.54
C ALA A 101 -5.26 -1.90 -0.17
N ASP A 102 -5.22 -2.09 -1.49
CA ASP A 102 -4.17 -1.51 -2.32
C ASP A 102 -4.30 0.01 -2.31
N ALA A 103 -3.31 0.68 -1.75
CA ALA A 103 -3.25 2.14 -1.63
C ALA A 103 -1.87 2.61 -1.13
N THR A 104 -1.57 3.87 -1.42
CA THR A 104 -0.53 4.61 -0.70
C THR A 104 -1.12 5.20 0.56
N TYR A 105 -0.59 4.80 1.68
CA TYR A 105 -0.97 5.25 3.02
C TYR A 105 0.00 6.29 3.53
N THR A 106 -0.55 7.37 4.08
CA THR A 106 0.22 8.37 4.83
C THR A 106 -0.50 8.60 6.14
N TRP A 107 0.19 8.43 7.28
CA TRP A 107 -0.43 8.64 8.57
C TRP A 107 0.56 9.11 9.65
N SER A 108 0.00 9.74 10.68
CA SER A 108 0.70 10.17 11.88
C SER A 108 -0.23 10.12 13.08
N LEU A 109 0.34 10.11 14.27
CA LEU A 109 -0.40 10.02 15.53
C LEU A 109 0.13 11.02 16.52
N ALA A 110 -0.78 11.76 17.16
CA ALA A 110 -0.51 12.60 18.32
C ALA A 110 -1.41 12.18 19.48
N TYR A 111 -0.91 12.32 20.71
CA TYR A 111 -1.65 12.05 21.93
C TYR A 111 -1.30 13.07 23.01
N THR A 112 -2.32 13.50 23.73
CA THR A 112 -2.18 14.39 24.91
C THR A 112 -3.03 13.82 26.03
N ASP A 113 -2.43 13.55 27.20
CA ASP A 113 -3.14 13.00 28.34
C ASP A 113 -4.17 13.97 28.96
N LYS A 114 -4.86 13.51 30.01
CA LYS A 114 -5.87 14.31 30.69
C LYS A 114 -5.29 15.51 31.48
N ALA A 115 -4.03 15.45 31.88
CA ALA A 115 -3.32 16.52 32.56
C ALA A 115 -2.75 17.58 31.58
N GLY A 116 -2.73 17.29 30.28
CA GLY A 116 -2.22 18.17 29.24
C GLY A 116 -0.77 17.88 28.83
N ASN A 117 -0.16 16.80 29.33
CA ASN A 117 1.17 16.39 28.90
C ASN A 117 1.09 15.78 27.50
N LYS A 118 1.93 16.26 26.58
CA LYS A 118 1.96 15.78 25.20
C LYS A 118 2.99 14.68 25.02
N ALA A 119 2.59 13.57 24.40
CA ALA A 119 3.52 12.61 23.85
C ALA A 119 4.41 13.25 22.78
N LYS A 120 5.60 12.70 22.57
CA LYS A 120 6.35 12.98 21.33
C LYS A 120 5.55 12.43 20.16
N ASP A 121 5.22 13.29 19.21
CA ASP A 121 4.44 12.90 18.04
C ASP A 121 5.13 11.76 17.29
N LEU A 122 4.35 10.80 16.84
CA LEU A 122 4.83 9.80 15.88
C LEU A 122 5.16 10.49 14.57
N ALA A 123 6.40 10.29 14.11
CA ALA A 123 6.80 10.77 12.80
C ALA A 123 5.87 10.22 11.70
N LYS A 124 5.63 11.03 10.66
CA LYS A 124 4.85 10.63 9.49
C LYS A 124 5.30 9.28 8.96
N GLN A 125 4.36 8.36 8.84
CA GLN A 125 4.54 7.05 8.22
C GLN A 125 4.01 7.12 6.80
N GLU A 126 4.75 6.53 5.84
CA GLU A 126 4.35 6.49 4.43
C GLU A 126 4.79 5.18 3.78
N PHE A 127 3.84 4.48 3.16
CA PHE A 127 4.09 3.23 2.43
C PHE A 127 2.94 2.91 1.47
N CYS A 128 3.20 2.03 0.51
CA CYS A 128 2.20 1.54 -0.44
C CYS A 128 1.96 0.04 -0.21
N ILE A 129 0.70 -0.36 -0.14
CA ILE A 129 0.28 -1.74 -0.30
C ILE A 129 -0.20 -1.89 -1.74
N ASP A 130 0.32 -2.86 -2.45
CA ASP A 130 -0.08 -3.23 -3.80
C ASP A 130 0.02 -4.74 -3.96
N THR A 131 -1.13 -5.40 -3.95
CA THR A 131 -1.25 -6.86 -4.07
C THR A 131 -1.68 -7.29 -5.47
N THR A 132 -1.92 -6.31 -6.35
CA THR A 132 -2.40 -6.50 -7.71
C THR A 132 -1.23 -6.70 -8.66
N LYS A 133 -1.32 -7.71 -9.51
CA LYS A 133 -0.29 -7.96 -10.52
C LYS A 133 -0.51 -7.11 -11.76
N PRO A 134 0.56 -6.75 -12.48
CA PRO A 134 0.44 -6.17 -13.81
C PRO A 134 -0.43 -7.01 -14.73
N VAL A 135 -1.29 -6.36 -15.50
CA VAL A 135 -2.16 -6.98 -16.49
C VAL A 135 -1.59 -6.77 -17.88
N VAL A 136 -1.33 -7.88 -18.59
CA VAL A 136 -0.80 -7.84 -19.97
C VAL A 136 -1.86 -8.32 -20.95
N THR A 137 -2.04 -7.56 -22.02
CA THR A 137 -2.96 -7.87 -23.13
C THR A 137 -2.24 -7.82 -24.46
N ILE A 138 -2.64 -8.69 -25.39
CA ILE A 138 -2.13 -8.74 -26.77
C ILE A 138 -3.30 -8.45 -27.70
N ASN A 139 -3.14 -7.47 -28.60
CA ASN A 139 -4.17 -7.04 -29.54
C ASN A 139 -3.63 -7.04 -30.97
N GLY A 140 -4.38 -7.60 -31.91
CA GLY A 140 -4.02 -7.66 -33.33
C GLY A 140 -3.47 -8.99 -33.80
N VAL A 141 -3.24 -9.95 -32.89
CA VAL A 141 -2.85 -11.31 -33.21
C VAL A 141 -3.43 -12.28 -32.19
N THR A 142 -3.73 -13.50 -32.61
CA THR A 142 -4.15 -14.59 -31.71
C THR A 142 -2.97 -15.53 -31.53
N PRO A 143 -2.53 -15.83 -30.31
CA PRO A 143 -1.48 -16.83 -30.09
C PRO A 143 -1.84 -18.20 -30.70
N GLY A 144 -0.88 -18.83 -31.38
CA GLY A 144 -1.07 -20.10 -32.07
C GLY A 144 -1.82 -19.99 -33.41
N SER A 145 -2.06 -18.77 -33.93
CA SER A 145 -2.69 -18.58 -35.23
C SER A 145 -1.67 -18.62 -36.37
N VAL A 146 -2.06 -19.20 -37.49
CA VAL A 146 -1.33 -19.10 -38.75
C VAL A 146 -1.89 -17.94 -39.55
N ASN A 147 -1.03 -16.99 -39.92
CA ASN A 147 -1.43 -15.78 -40.63
C ASN A 147 -0.80 -15.74 -42.00
N ASN A 148 -1.64 -15.60 -43.04
CA ASN A 148 -1.20 -15.36 -44.42
C ASN A 148 -1.45 -13.88 -44.76
N ASN A 149 -0.67 -12.99 -44.20
CA ASN A 149 -0.77 -11.57 -44.49
C ASN A 149 0.40 -11.10 -45.33
N SER A 150 0.20 -11.05 -46.64
CA SER A 150 1.20 -10.66 -47.63
C SER A 150 1.67 -9.20 -47.57
N GLY A 151 1.30 -8.48 -46.52
CA GLY A 151 1.66 -7.07 -46.37
C GLY A 151 1.50 -6.58 -44.93
N ASN A 152 2.57 -6.56 -44.17
CA ASN A 152 2.72 -5.78 -42.95
C ASN A 152 1.79 -6.18 -41.80
N MET A 153 1.92 -7.38 -41.28
CA MET A 153 1.32 -7.73 -40.00
C MET A 153 1.83 -6.81 -38.90
N SER A 154 0.96 -6.41 -38.01
CA SER A 154 1.30 -5.63 -36.82
C SER A 154 0.41 -6.04 -35.66
N PHE A 155 0.95 -5.95 -34.45
CA PHE A 155 0.18 -6.15 -33.23
C PHE A 155 0.72 -5.26 -32.09
N VAL A 156 -0.05 -5.18 -31.02
CA VAL A 156 0.26 -4.39 -29.84
C VAL A 156 0.20 -5.28 -28.62
N ILE A 157 1.17 -5.13 -27.74
CA ILE A 157 1.14 -5.68 -26.39
C ILE A 157 1.10 -4.53 -25.39
N GLU A 158 0.16 -4.57 -24.47
CA GLU A 158 -0.03 -3.55 -23.44
C GLU A 158 0.12 -4.17 -22.05
N CYS A 159 0.77 -3.43 -21.15
CA CYS A 159 0.84 -3.73 -19.74
C CYS A 159 0.27 -2.55 -18.96
N THR A 160 -0.70 -2.83 -18.10
CA THR A 160 -1.32 -1.82 -17.23
C THR A 160 -1.13 -2.18 -15.78
N ASP A 161 -0.64 -1.23 -15.01
CA ASP A 161 -0.47 -1.31 -13.57
C ASP A 161 -0.19 0.09 -13.00
N THR A 162 -0.78 0.44 -11.86
CA THR A 162 -0.62 1.76 -11.24
C THR A 162 0.82 2.01 -10.77
N ASN A 163 1.51 0.96 -10.34
CA ASN A 163 2.86 1.02 -9.79
C ASN A 163 3.87 0.27 -10.67
N LEU A 164 3.61 0.18 -11.97
CA LEU A 164 4.49 -0.52 -12.91
C LEU A 164 5.95 -0.07 -12.75
N GLU A 165 6.84 -1.03 -12.55
CA GLU A 165 8.28 -0.77 -12.48
C GLU A 165 8.95 -1.04 -13.81
N TYR A 166 8.68 -2.21 -14.41
CA TYR A 166 9.17 -2.51 -15.74
C TYR A 166 8.21 -3.39 -16.55
N PHE A 167 8.30 -3.25 -17.85
CA PHE A 167 7.60 -4.05 -18.84
C PHE A 167 8.55 -4.35 -20.00
N SER A 168 8.83 -5.62 -20.24
CA SER A 168 9.85 -6.06 -21.20
C SER A 168 9.32 -7.17 -22.12
N PRO A 169 8.56 -6.83 -23.17
CA PRO A 169 8.19 -7.77 -24.21
C PRO A 169 9.35 -7.95 -25.20
N VAL A 170 9.67 -9.20 -25.50
CA VAL A 170 10.68 -9.59 -26.49
C VAL A 170 10.03 -10.42 -27.56
N LEU A 171 10.04 -9.91 -28.81
CA LEU A 171 9.57 -10.63 -29.99
C LEU A 171 10.78 -11.19 -30.75
N THR A 172 10.73 -12.47 -31.05
CA THR A 172 11.70 -13.12 -31.93
C THR A 172 10.99 -13.78 -33.10
N VAL A 173 11.67 -13.87 -34.25
CA VAL A 173 11.23 -14.69 -35.36
C VAL A 173 12.29 -15.74 -35.69
N GLU A 174 11.88 -16.95 -35.91
CA GLU A 174 12.71 -18.04 -36.39
C GLU A 174 12.41 -18.29 -37.87
N VAL A 175 13.36 -17.99 -38.73
CA VAL A 175 13.27 -18.09 -40.21
C VAL A 175 14.21 -19.17 -40.72
N TYR A 176 13.85 -19.81 -41.82
CA TYR A 176 14.72 -20.80 -42.49
C TYR A 176 15.53 -20.14 -43.62
N GLU A 177 16.81 -19.90 -43.35
CA GLU A 177 17.73 -19.25 -44.31
C GLU A 177 19.01 -20.09 -44.50
N ASN A 178 19.48 -20.21 -45.75
CA ASN A 178 20.73 -20.91 -46.10
C ASN A 178 20.81 -22.33 -45.45
N SER A 179 19.70 -23.07 -45.55
CA SER A 179 19.57 -24.46 -45.04
C SER A 179 19.69 -24.60 -43.51
N ARG A 180 19.41 -23.53 -42.76
CA ARG A 180 19.39 -23.55 -41.29
C ARG A 180 18.31 -22.61 -40.75
N PHE A 181 17.86 -22.89 -39.51
CA PHE A 181 17.03 -21.96 -38.77
C PHE A 181 17.85 -20.85 -38.15
N VAL A 182 17.40 -19.62 -38.31
CA VAL A 182 18.04 -18.40 -37.81
C VAL A 182 17.01 -17.65 -36.97
N ARG A 183 17.36 -17.32 -35.74
CA ARG A 183 16.49 -16.53 -34.82
C ARG A 183 16.95 -15.06 -34.90
N LYS A 184 15.99 -14.16 -35.12
CA LYS A 184 16.18 -12.72 -35.13
C LYS A 184 15.30 -12.10 -34.03
N THR A 185 15.78 -11.04 -33.37
CA THR A 185 15.00 -10.26 -32.41
C THR A 185 14.40 -9.05 -33.12
N ILE A 186 13.12 -8.80 -32.87
CA ILE A 186 12.39 -7.67 -33.44
C ILE A 186 12.17 -6.64 -32.34
N THR A 187 12.59 -5.40 -32.59
CA THR A 187 12.39 -4.29 -31.67
C THR A 187 11.03 -3.66 -31.90
N GLY A 188 10.22 -3.58 -30.87
CA GLY A 188 8.95 -2.87 -30.88
C GLY A 188 9.10 -1.39 -30.52
N ASN A 189 8.10 -0.60 -30.88
CA ASN A 189 8.02 0.81 -30.50
C ASN A 189 7.33 0.94 -29.15
N VAL A 190 8.06 1.45 -28.14
CA VAL A 190 7.55 1.63 -26.76
C VAL A 190 6.81 2.95 -26.63
N ILE A 191 5.60 2.92 -26.09
CA ILE A 191 4.71 4.06 -25.90
C ILE A 191 4.22 4.04 -24.45
N SER A 192 4.39 5.16 -23.74
CA SER A 192 3.78 5.34 -22.42
C SER A 192 2.29 5.59 -22.58
N ILE A 193 1.50 4.90 -21.76
CA ILE A 193 0.04 5.06 -21.67
C ILE A 193 -0.36 5.40 -20.23
N SER A 194 -1.62 5.77 -20.02
CA SER A 194 -2.15 5.97 -18.67
C SER A 194 -2.06 4.66 -17.88
N ASN A 195 -1.38 4.70 -16.75
CA ASN A 195 -1.14 3.54 -15.86
C ASN A 195 -0.44 2.36 -16.56
N GLY A 196 0.59 2.64 -17.38
CA GLY A 196 1.31 1.54 -17.99
C GLY A 196 2.14 1.88 -19.22
N GLN A 197 2.44 0.86 -19.98
CA GLN A 197 3.19 0.93 -21.23
C GLN A 197 2.58 0.02 -22.28
N ARG A 198 2.74 0.38 -23.54
CA ARG A 198 2.46 -0.50 -24.66
C ARG A 198 3.64 -0.56 -25.60
N VAL A 199 3.79 -1.69 -26.29
CA VAL A 199 4.79 -1.89 -27.34
C VAL A 199 4.07 -2.29 -28.60
N GLU A 200 4.40 -1.59 -29.71
CA GLU A 200 3.86 -1.86 -31.04
C GLU A 200 4.93 -2.57 -31.89
N PHE A 201 4.58 -3.75 -32.37
CA PHE A 201 5.37 -4.46 -33.39
C PHE A 201 4.72 -4.25 -34.74
N ARG A 202 5.47 -3.74 -35.70
CA ARG A 202 4.97 -3.35 -37.06
C ARG A 202 5.83 -3.96 -38.15
N ASN A 203 5.23 -4.06 -39.32
CA ASN A 203 5.94 -4.53 -40.55
C ASN A 203 6.52 -5.94 -40.40
N LEU A 204 5.77 -6.83 -39.73
CA LEU A 204 6.14 -8.23 -39.58
C LEU A 204 5.85 -8.94 -40.93
N ASN A 205 6.88 -9.18 -41.72
CA ASN A 205 6.76 -9.66 -43.10
C ASN A 205 7.71 -10.83 -43.41
N GLU A 206 8.45 -11.31 -42.42
CA GLU A 206 9.29 -12.48 -42.60
C GLU A 206 8.45 -13.77 -42.46
N ASP A 207 8.68 -14.71 -43.34
CA ASP A 207 8.08 -16.06 -43.27
C ASP A 207 8.81 -16.87 -42.19
N GLY A 208 8.14 -17.14 -41.10
CA GLY A 208 8.75 -17.79 -39.94
C GLY A 208 7.84 -17.88 -38.74
N VAL A 209 8.35 -18.51 -37.69
CA VAL A 209 7.66 -18.67 -36.41
C VAL A 209 8.02 -17.52 -35.47
N TYR A 210 7.01 -16.75 -35.10
CA TYR A 210 7.16 -15.64 -34.18
C TYR A 210 6.90 -16.09 -32.75
N SER A 211 7.80 -15.78 -31.82
CA SER A 211 7.68 -16.09 -30.40
C SER A 211 7.76 -14.79 -29.57
N LEU A 212 6.76 -14.55 -28.76
CA LEU A 212 6.68 -13.41 -27.84
C LEU A 212 6.90 -13.90 -26.41
N THR A 213 7.90 -13.33 -25.76
CA THR A 213 8.11 -13.48 -24.30
C THR A 213 7.85 -12.13 -23.65
N CYS A 214 7.17 -12.13 -22.53
CA CYS A 214 6.86 -10.91 -21.80
C CYS A 214 7.10 -11.08 -20.31
N HIS A 215 7.84 -10.14 -19.75
CA HIS A 215 8.03 -9.97 -18.31
C HIS A 215 7.55 -8.59 -17.90
N ALA A 216 6.76 -8.53 -16.85
CA ALA A 216 6.35 -7.28 -16.22
C ALA A 216 6.41 -7.43 -14.70
N GLN A 217 6.77 -6.37 -14.01
CA GLN A 217 6.78 -6.32 -12.55
C GLN A 217 6.40 -4.91 -12.09
N ASP A 218 5.63 -4.83 -11.00
CA ASP A 218 5.38 -3.60 -10.30
C ASP A 218 6.43 -3.34 -9.20
N LYS A 219 6.34 -2.19 -8.55
CA LYS A 219 7.25 -1.79 -7.46
C LYS A 219 7.08 -2.64 -6.21
N ALA A 220 5.90 -3.24 -6.00
CA ALA A 220 5.66 -4.13 -4.88
C ALA A 220 6.22 -5.54 -5.12
N GLY A 221 6.70 -5.84 -6.34
CA GLY A 221 7.29 -7.12 -6.71
C GLY A 221 6.27 -8.13 -7.23
N ASN A 222 5.01 -7.74 -7.47
CA ASN A 222 4.08 -8.61 -8.16
C ASN A 222 4.48 -8.70 -9.62
N SER A 223 4.51 -9.91 -10.17
CA SER A 223 5.04 -10.14 -11.50
C SER A 223 4.07 -10.87 -12.41
N TYR A 224 4.19 -10.57 -13.70
CA TYR A 224 3.60 -11.28 -14.81
C TYR A 224 4.70 -11.84 -15.71
N GLU A 225 4.59 -13.09 -16.05
CA GLU A 225 5.50 -13.76 -16.98
C GLU A 225 4.70 -14.65 -17.91
N THR A 226 4.96 -14.56 -19.20
CA THR A 226 4.37 -15.46 -20.19
C THR A 226 5.29 -15.68 -21.37
N VAL A 227 5.16 -16.83 -21.98
CA VAL A 227 5.72 -17.17 -23.30
C VAL A 227 4.56 -17.53 -24.21
N ASN A 228 4.32 -16.73 -25.25
CA ASN A 228 3.32 -17.01 -26.26
C ASN A 228 4.03 -17.26 -27.59
N ILE A 229 3.72 -18.37 -28.22
CA ILE A 229 4.19 -18.69 -29.57
C ILE A 229 3.11 -18.18 -30.53
N ILE A 230 3.51 -17.39 -31.48
CA ILE A 230 2.68 -16.86 -32.57
C ILE A 230 3.26 -17.47 -33.84
N ASP A 231 2.58 -18.44 -34.40
CA ASP A 231 2.97 -19.09 -35.67
C ASP A 231 2.49 -18.28 -36.86
#